data_5703a2c4254ced9f68c4b9990eec1268
#
_entry.id   5703a2c4254ced9f68c4b9990eec1268
#
_cell.length_a   1.000
_cell.length_b   1.000
_cell.length_c   1.000
_cell.angle_alpha   90.00
_cell.angle_beta   90.00
_cell.angle_gamma   90.00
#
_symmetry.space_group_name_H-M   'P 1'
#
loop_
_entity.id
_entity.type
_entity.pdbx_description
1 polymer ?
#
loop_
_entity_poly.entity_id
_entity_poly.type
_entity_poly.pdbx_seq_one_letter_code
_entity_poly.pdbx_strand_id
1 'polypeptide(L)'
;MHLTPREQDKLLIFTASELARRRRARGLKLNYPEALALITAEVLEGIRDGRTVSDLMAFGITILTRADVMEGVPEMLGEVQVEGTFPDGTKLVTIHHPIR
;
A
#
# COMPACT_ATOMS: atom_id res chain seq x y z
N MET A 1 -25.67 -5.07 5.99
CA MET A 1 -24.38 -5.65 5.51
C MET A 1 -23.52 -5.95 6.73
N HIS A 2 -23.00 -7.15 6.79
CA HIS A 2 -22.13 -7.58 7.88
C HIS A 2 -20.72 -7.82 7.35
N LEU A 3 -19.83 -6.89 7.65
CA LEU A 3 -18.43 -6.99 7.25
C LEU A 3 -17.60 -7.55 8.39
N THR A 4 -16.64 -8.42 8.05
CA THR A 4 -15.65 -8.88 9.03
C THR A 4 -14.71 -7.73 9.39
N PRO A 5 -14.02 -7.79 10.56
CA PRO A 5 -12.99 -6.80 10.90
C PRO A 5 -11.94 -6.63 9.80
N ARG A 6 -11.51 -7.71 9.13
CA ARG A 6 -10.56 -7.64 8.02
C ARG A 6 -11.09 -6.86 6.83
N GLU A 7 -12.37 -7.08 6.50
CA GLU A 7 -13.01 -6.34 5.42
C GLU A 7 -13.16 -4.86 5.77
N GLN A 8 -13.48 -4.55 7.01
CA GLN A 8 -13.54 -3.18 7.50
C GLN A 8 -12.18 -2.51 7.41
N ASP A 9 -11.11 -3.19 7.83
CA ASP A 9 -9.74 -2.67 7.75
C ASP A 9 -9.35 -2.35 6.30
N LYS A 10 -9.69 -3.23 5.36
CA LYS A 10 -9.39 -3.00 3.94
C LYS A 10 -10.14 -1.80 3.39
N LEU A 11 -11.37 -1.58 3.81
CA LEU A 11 -12.14 -0.40 3.41
C LEU A 11 -11.56 0.88 4.01
N LEU A 12 -11.08 0.84 5.24
CA LEU A 12 -10.39 1.97 5.87
C LEU A 12 -9.08 2.30 5.14
N ILE A 13 -8.33 1.28 4.75
CA ILE A 13 -7.12 1.45 3.95
C ILE A 13 -7.46 2.11 2.62
N PHE A 14 -8.52 1.65 1.95
CA PHE A 14 -8.98 2.26 0.70
C PHE A 14 -9.31 3.74 0.90
N THR A 15 -10.08 4.08 1.92
CA THR A 15 -10.44 5.46 2.22
C THR A 15 -9.21 6.32 2.51
N ALA A 16 -8.30 5.83 3.32
CA ALA A 16 -7.06 6.53 3.64
C ALA A 16 -6.19 6.73 2.40
N SER A 17 -6.14 5.73 1.51
CA SER A 17 -5.38 5.83 0.26
C SER A 17 -5.96 6.86 -0.69
N GLU A 18 -7.28 6.97 -0.78
CA GLU A 18 -7.93 7.99 -1.60
C GLU A 18 -7.63 9.40 -1.09
N LEU A 19 -7.64 9.57 0.23
CA LEU A 19 -7.23 10.84 0.83
C LEU A 19 -5.77 11.16 0.51
N ALA A 20 -4.89 10.17 0.62
CA ALA A 20 -3.48 10.32 0.28
C ALA A 20 -3.29 10.74 -1.18
N ARG A 21 -4.02 10.12 -2.11
CA ARG A 21 -3.96 10.47 -3.54
C ARG A 21 -4.34 11.93 -3.77
N ARG A 22 -5.41 12.39 -3.13
CA ARG A 22 -5.88 13.78 -3.26
C ARG A 22 -4.84 14.76 -2.74
N ARG A 23 -4.19 14.43 -1.63
CA ARG A 23 -3.14 15.27 -1.04
C ARG A 23 -1.91 15.31 -1.93
N ARG A 24 -1.48 14.14 -2.44
CA ARG A 24 -0.37 14.05 -3.39
C ARG A 24 -0.65 14.86 -4.65
N ALA A 25 -1.86 14.78 -5.18
CA ALA A 25 -2.26 15.52 -6.39
C ALA A 25 -2.18 17.03 -6.20
N ARG A 26 -2.32 17.53 -4.96
CA ARG A 26 -2.16 18.94 -4.63
C ARG A 26 -0.70 19.34 -4.37
N GLY A 27 0.23 18.42 -4.57
CA GLY A 27 1.66 18.69 -4.33
C GLY A 27 2.10 18.55 -2.88
N LEU A 28 1.25 18.03 -2.00
CA LEU A 28 1.62 17.82 -0.60
C LEU A 28 2.46 16.56 -0.47
N LYS A 29 3.46 16.61 0.40
CA LYS A 29 4.26 15.43 0.74
C LYS A 29 3.49 14.57 1.72
N LEU A 30 3.45 13.26 1.46
CA LEU A 30 2.69 12.31 2.27
C LEU A 30 3.40 12.04 3.59
N ASN A 31 2.60 11.92 4.66
CA ASN A 31 3.09 11.46 5.95
C ASN A 31 3.14 9.94 5.99
N TYR A 32 3.60 9.37 7.11
CA TYR A 32 3.76 7.93 7.28
C TYR A 32 2.46 7.14 7.02
N PRO A 33 1.33 7.44 7.71
CA PRO A 33 0.11 6.67 7.48
C PRO A 33 -0.46 6.84 6.07
N GLU A 34 -0.30 8.00 5.45
CA GLU A 34 -0.73 8.21 4.07
C GLU A 34 0.08 7.38 3.09
N ALA A 35 1.41 7.37 3.24
CA ALA A 35 2.29 6.58 2.41
C ALA A 35 2.01 5.08 2.56
N LEU A 36 1.87 4.61 3.80
CA LEU A 36 1.55 3.22 4.10
C LEU A 36 0.22 2.80 3.47
N ALA A 37 -0.82 3.61 3.63
CA ALA A 37 -2.14 3.32 3.08
C ALA A 37 -2.11 3.26 1.56
N LEU A 38 -1.42 4.18 0.91
CA LEU A 38 -1.34 4.21 -0.55
C LEU A 38 -0.63 2.98 -1.10
N ILE A 39 0.52 2.62 -0.55
CA ILE A 39 1.26 1.43 -0.98
C ILE A 39 0.42 0.18 -0.76
N THR A 40 -0.19 0.04 0.43
CA THR A 40 -1.02 -1.12 0.77
C THR A 40 -2.19 -1.26 -0.19
N ALA A 41 -2.90 -0.17 -0.48
CA ALA A 41 -4.05 -0.19 -1.38
C ALA A 41 -3.66 -0.59 -2.81
N GLU A 42 -2.54 -0.07 -3.31
CA GLU A 42 -2.05 -0.44 -4.65
C GLU A 42 -1.70 -1.92 -4.73
N VAL A 43 -1.08 -2.47 -3.70
CA VAL A 43 -0.76 -3.89 -3.65
C VAL A 43 -2.04 -4.74 -3.59
N LEU A 44 -3.02 -4.34 -2.78
CA LEU A 44 -4.32 -5.03 -2.71
C LEU A 44 -5.02 -5.06 -4.07
N GLU A 45 -5.02 -3.95 -4.80
CA GLU A 45 -5.59 -3.90 -6.14
C GLU A 45 -4.81 -4.80 -7.12
N GLY A 46 -3.49 -4.85 -7.00
CA GLY A 46 -2.66 -5.76 -7.78
C GLY A 46 -3.00 -7.23 -7.52
N ILE A 47 -3.27 -7.59 -6.27
CA ILE A 47 -3.73 -8.94 -5.91
C ILE A 47 -5.08 -9.21 -6.59
N ARG A 48 -6.00 -8.27 -6.52
CA ARG A 48 -7.32 -8.39 -7.16
C ARG A 48 -7.22 -8.54 -8.67
N ASP A 49 -6.23 -7.90 -9.28
CA ASP A 49 -5.98 -7.98 -10.73
C ASP A 49 -5.33 -9.30 -11.15
N GLY A 50 -4.99 -10.17 -10.20
CA GLY A 50 -4.40 -11.48 -10.50
C GLY A 50 -2.89 -11.48 -10.65
N ARG A 51 -2.20 -10.43 -10.19
CA ARG A 51 -0.73 -10.37 -10.24
C ARG A 51 -0.11 -11.32 -9.21
N THR A 52 1.08 -11.80 -9.50
CA THR A 52 1.79 -12.73 -8.61
C THR A 52 2.45 -11.99 -7.44
N VAL A 53 2.80 -12.72 -6.38
CA VAL A 53 3.57 -12.17 -5.24
C VAL A 53 4.86 -11.51 -5.75
N SER A 54 5.58 -12.21 -6.63
CA SER A 54 6.84 -11.71 -7.20
C SER A 54 6.64 -10.38 -7.96
N ASP A 55 5.60 -10.30 -8.79
CA ASP A 55 5.26 -9.06 -9.51
C ASP A 55 4.97 -7.92 -8.56
N LEU A 56 4.22 -8.21 -7.49
CA LEU A 56 3.82 -7.18 -6.53
C LEU A 56 4.98 -6.69 -5.67
N MET A 57 5.94 -7.56 -5.35
CA MET A 57 7.16 -7.15 -4.66
C MET A 57 7.95 -6.16 -5.49
N ALA A 58 8.07 -6.39 -6.80
CA ALA A 58 8.73 -5.47 -7.71
C ALA A 58 7.92 -4.19 -7.92
N PHE A 59 6.61 -4.30 -8.04
CA PHE A 59 5.72 -3.15 -8.21
C PHE A 59 5.73 -2.24 -6.98
N GLY A 60 5.75 -2.79 -5.78
CA GLY A 60 5.63 -2.03 -4.54
C GLY A 60 6.74 -1.00 -4.33
N ILE A 61 7.90 -1.18 -4.93
CA ILE A 61 9.01 -0.23 -4.83
C ILE A 61 8.93 0.90 -5.87
N THR A 62 7.92 0.88 -6.72
CA THR A 62 7.71 1.89 -7.78
C THR A 62 6.61 2.89 -7.47
N ILE A 63 5.86 2.69 -6.40
CA ILE A 63 4.64 3.47 -6.12
C ILE A 63 4.97 4.89 -5.65
N LEU A 64 5.91 5.02 -4.72
CA LEU A 64 6.30 6.29 -4.13
C LEU A 64 7.82 6.45 -4.17
N THR A 65 8.25 7.70 -4.39
CA THR A 65 9.66 8.09 -4.29
C THR A 65 9.88 8.93 -3.04
N ARG A 66 11.14 9.18 -2.70
CA ARG A 66 11.48 10.06 -1.56
C ARG A 66 10.91 11.47 -1.73
N ALA A 67 10.77 11.93 -2.97
CA ALA A 67 10.21 13.25 -3.25
C ALA A 67 8.71 13.35 -2.96
N ASP A 68 8.02 12.22 -2.89
CA ASP A 68 6.57 12.17 -2.65
C ASP A 68 6.20 12.23 -1.17
N VAL A 69 7.15 12.05 -0.27
CA VAL A 69 6.89 11.86 1.15
C VAL A 69 7.68 12.84 2.02
N MET A 70 7.21 13.02 3.24
CA MET A 70 7.90 13.86 4.22
C MET A 70 9.23 13.22 4.61
N GLU A 71 10.15 14.07 5.09
CA GLU A 71 11.44 13.61 5.59
C GLU A 71 11.25 12.58 6.71
N GLY A 72 12.03 11.52 6.70
CA GLY A 72 11.99 10.44 7.69
C GLY A 72 11.01 9.32 7.36
N VAL A 73 10.03 9.55 6.48
CA VAL A 73 9.05 8.51 6.10
C VAL A 73 9.71 7.30 5.44
N PRO A 74 10.65 7.46 4.50
CA PRO A 74 11.31 6.28 3.90
C PRO A 74 11.98 5.38 4.93
N GLU A 75 12.61 5.96 5.94
CA GLU A 75 13.31 5.21 6.99
C GLU A 75 12.34 4.54 7.96
N MET A 76 11.16 5.13 8.18
CA MET A 76 10.12 4.54 9.01
C MET A 76 9.45 3.34 8.33
N LEU A 77 9.41 3.33 7.01
CA LEU A 77 8.83 2.25 6.21
C LEU A 77 9.92 1.28 5.75
N GLY A 78 10.47 0.50 6.68
CA GLY A 78 11.46 -0.53 6.37
C GLY A 78 10.89 -1.67 5.54
N GLU A 79 9.64 -2.01 5.80
CA GLU A 79 8.88 -2.97 5.00
C GLU A 79 7.38 -2.73 5.13
N VAL A 80 6.64 -3.19 4.14
CA VAL A 80 5.17 -3.21 4.15
C VAL A 80 4.74 -4.65 3.90
N GLN A 81 3.85 -5.17 4.74
CA GLN A 81 3.29 -6.50 4.59
C GLN A 81 1.80 -6.39 4.27
N VAL A 82 1.40 -7.05 3.20
CA VAL A 82 0.01 -7.03 2.73
C VAL A 82 -0.49 -8.47 2.57
N GLU A 83 -1.53 -8.81 3.32
CA GLU A 83 -2.18 -10.11 3.20
C GLU A 83 -3.33 -10.01 2.20
N GLY A 84 -3.42 -10.98 1.30
CA GLY A 84 -4.52 -11.03 0.35
C GLY A 84 -4.80 -12.44 -0.14
N THR A 85 -5.93 -12.60 -0.83
CA THR A 85 -6.36 -13.87 -1.37
C THR A 85 -5.96 -13.99 -2.82
N PHE A 86 -5.09 -14.94 -3.10
CA PHE A 86 -4.64 -15.32 -4.44
C PHE A 86 -5.45 -16.53 -4.92
N PRO A 87 -5.36 -16.90 -6.23
CA PRO A 87 -6.09 -18.08 -6.72
C PRO A 87 -5.79 -19.37 -5.95
N ASP A 88 -4.59 -19.51 -5.40
CA ASP A 88 -4.15 -20.70 -4.67
C ASP A 88 -4.14 -20.49 -3.13
N GLY A 89 -4.81 -19.47 -2.65
CA GLY A 89 -5.01 -19.26 -1.21
C GLY A 89 -4.54 -17.91 -0.70
N THR A 90 -4.63 -17.73 0.60
CA THR A 90 -4.20 -16.51 1.27
C THR A 90 -2.68 -16.49 1.39
N LYS A 91 -2.07 -15.38 0.97
CA LYS A 91 -0.61 -15.19 1.01
C LYS A 91 -0.27 -13.81 1.53
N LEU A 92 0.96 -13.69 2.01
CA LEU A 92 1.54 -12.43 2.46
C LEU A 92 2.51 -11.91 1.41
N VAL A 93 2.32 -10.66 1.00
CA VAL A 93 3.26 -9.94 0.14
C VAL A 93 4.09 -9.02 1.04
N THR A 94 5.40 -9.20 1.05
CA THR A 94 6.30 -8.34 1.81
C THR A 94 7.10 -7.47 0.83
N ILE A 95 7.00 -6.16 0.99
CA ILE A 95 7.74 -5.20 0.19
C ILE A 95 8.82 -4.59 1.06
N HIS A 96 10.09 -4.86 0.72
CA HIS A 96 11.23 -4.38 1.47
C HIS A 96 11.65 -3.01 0.97
N HIS A 97 11.82 -2.06 1.89
CA HIS A 97 12.26 -0.70 1.59
C HIS A 97 11.48 -0.08 0.42
N PRO A 98 10.16 0.09 0.56
CA PRO A 98 9.32 0.48 -0.57
C PRO A 98 9.61 1.89 -1.10
N ILE A 99 10.20 2.77 -0.29
CA ILE A 99 10.51 4.15 -0.69
C ILE A 99 12.03 4.32 -0.67
N ARG A 100 12.62 4.43 -1.85
CA ARG A 100 14.08 4.42 -2.04
C ARG A 100 14.65 5.74 -2.55
#